data_edb5513fa4b3e5715b9ba8a05b3c14cd
#
_entry.id   edb5513fa4b3e5715b9ba8a05b3c14cd
#
_cell.length_a   1.000
_cell.length_b   1.000
_cell.length_c   1.000
_cell.angle_alpha   90.00
_cell.angle_beta   90.00
_cell.angle_gamma   90.00
#
_symmetry.space_group_name_H-M   'P 1'
#
loop_
_entity.id
_entity.type
_entity.pdbx_description
1 polymer ?
#
loop_
_entity_poly.entity_id
_entity_poly.type
_entity_poly.pdbx_seq_one_letter_code
_entity_poly.pdbx_strand_id
1 'polypeptide(L)'
;RELSVLASDVRVTPAAVVTWAHDVFGNAVAMATFQGMADHLVIDSATELELSTAAWPVFDIAASAIEYPFRYADSAWIDLGALAAQQYPDPDCRLAGWARAFVRGQPTDTLALLKDLCAGISGWIFYQSRDDEGTQSPIETLDRGWGSCRDFAVLFAEATRRLGFGARIVSGDLNTPDAALPGTADP
;
A
#
# COMPACT_ATOMS: atom_id res chain seq x y z
N ARG A 1 -14.73 -2.07 -4.77
CA ARG A 1 -15.20 -0.71 -4.44
C ARG A 1 -15.16 0.07 -5.73
N GLU A 2 -16.27 0.55 -6.16
CA GLU A 2 -16.33 1.48 -7.28
C GLU A 2 -16.16 2.88 -6.71
N LEU A 3 -15.07 3.52 -7.05
CA LEU A 3 -14.72 4.87 -6.63
C LEU A 3 -14.72 5.72 -7.89
N SER A 4 -15.57 6.73 -7.95
CA SER A 4 -15.62 7.69 -9.02
C SER A 4 -15.13 9.04 -8.53
N VAL A 5 -14.14 9.61 -9.22
CA VAL A 5 -13.69 10.98 -8.97
C VAL A 5 -14.62 11.92 -9.71
N LEU A 6 -15.39 12.74 -8.99
CA LEU A 6 -16.34 13.70 -9.56
C LEU A 6 -15.63 15.02 -9.88
N ALA A 7 -14.73 15.47 -9.01
CA ALA A 7 -13.90 16.65 -9.22
C ALA A 7 -12.58 16.51 -8.49
N SER A 8 -11.54 17.13 -9.04
CA SER A 8 -10.23 17.24 -8.39
C SER A 8 -9.60 18.58 -8.76
N ASP A 9 -9.23 19.38 -7.77
CA ASP A 9 -8.57 20.66 -7.91
C ASP A 9 -7.28 20.68 -7.09
N VAL A 10 -6.19 21.16 -7.68
CA VAL A 10 -4.90 21.30 -7.01
C VAL A 10 -4.39 22.71 -7.24
N ARG A 11 -4.19 23.45 -6.14
CA ARG A 11 -3.64 24.80 -6.15
C ARG A 11 -2.28 24.82 -5.48
N VAL A 12 -1.37 25.57 -6.07
CA VAL A 12 0.02 25.65 -5.58
C VAL A 12 0.36 27.12 -5.35
N THR A 13 0.89 27.43 -4.20
CA THR A 13 1.39 28.76 -3.83
C THR A 13 2.84 28.63 -3.37
N PRO A 14 3.80 29.39 -3.95
CA PRO A 14 3.63 30.44 -4.97
C PRO A 14 3.14 29.89 -6.31
N ALA A 15 2.67 30.77 -7.19
CA ALA A 15 2.15 30.38 -8.48
C ALA A 15 3.20 29.56 -9.27
N ALA A 16 2.77 28.43 -9.80
CA ALA A 16 3.59 27.51 -10.55
C ALA A 16 2.91 27.12 -11.87
N VAL A 17 3.71 26.69 -12.83
CA VAL A 17 3.19 25.99 -14.00
C VAL A 17 3.03 24.53 -13.63
N VAL A 18 1.77 24.04 -13.60
CA VAL A 18 1.47 22.65 -13.26
C VAL A 18 1.21 21.88 -14.54
N THR A 19 1.95 20.78 -14.72
CA THR A 19 1.76 19.82 -15.81
C THR A 19 1.40 18.46 -15.24
N TRP A 20 0.53 17.71 -15.94
CA TRP A 20 0.08 16.39 -15.51
C TRP A 20 0.65 15.30 -16.41
N ALA A 21 1.06 14.23 -15.81
CA ALA A 21 1.52 13.01 -16.46
C ALA A 21 1.01 11.78 -15.72
N HIS A 22 1.26 10.61 -16.27
CA HIS A 22 1.07 9.34 -15.55
C HIS A 22 2.43 8.66 -15.40
N ASP A 23 2.67 8.11 -14.22
CA ASP A 23 3.84 7.26 -14.00
C ASP A 23 3.62 5.84 -14.57
N VAL A 24 4.66 5.01 -14.50
CA VAL A 24 4.62 3.62 -14.98
C VAL A 24 3.60 2.73 -14.25
N PHE A 25 3.08 3.18 -13.11
CA PHE A 25 2.06 2.49 -12.33
C PHE A 25 0.66 3.05 -12.56
N GLY A 26 0.52 4.04 -13.46
CA GLY A 26 -0.75 4.69 -13.77
C GLY A 26 -1.19 5.73 -12.74
N ASN A 27 -0.32 6.16 -11.83
CA ASN A 27 -0.65 7.26 -10.93
C ASN A 27 -0.65 8.58 -11.69
N ALA A 28 -1.65 9.44 -11.44
CA ALA A 28 -1.63 10.81 -11.92
C ALA A 28 -0.60 11.62 -11.13
N VAL A 29 0.36 12.20 -11.81
CA VAL A 29 1.46 12.96 -11.22
C VAL A 29 1.37 14.42 -11.67
N ALA A 30 1.22 15.35 -10.72
CA ALA A 30 1.32 16.77 -10.95
C ALA A 30 2.76 17.22 -10.75
N MET A 31 3.34 17.85 -11.77
CA MET A 31 4.66 18.45 -11.70
C MET A 31 4.51 19.97 -11.66
N ALA A 32 4.91 20.60 -10.55
CA ALA A 32 4.88 22.05 -10.38
C ALA A 32 6.28 22.64 -10.67
N THR A 33 6.35 23.57 -11.62
CA THR A 33 7.59 24.29 -11.95
C THR A 33 7.49 25.75 -11.51
N PHE A 34 8.43 26.17 -10.69
CA PHE A 34 8.50 27.51 -10.12
C PHE A 34 9.52 28.37 -10.87
N GLN A 35 9.20 29.67 -11.02
CA GLN A 35 10.10 30.62 -11.69
C GLN A 35 11.04 31.36 -10.73
N GLY A 36 10.86 31.18 -9.42
CA GLY A 36 11.66 31.84 -8.40
C GLY A 36 11.71 31.06 -7.11
N MET A 37 12.48 31.57 -6.16
CA MET A 37 12.53 31.04 -4.80
C MET A 37 11.47 31.70 -3.93
N ALA A 38 10.92 30.95 -2.98
CA ALA A 38 9.98 31.43 -1.98
C ALA A 38 10.38 30.83 -0.62
N ASP A 39 9.89 31.46 0.44
CA ASP A 39 10.11 31.05 1.82
C ASP A 39 9.09 30.01 2.30
N HIS A 40 8.03 29.77 1.52
CA HIS A 40 7.00 28.80 1.84
C HIS A 40 6.43 28.17 0.57
N LEU A 41 5.88 26.98 0.73
CA LEU A 41 5.13 26.22 -0.29
C LEU A 41 3.82 25.76 0.34
N VAL A 42 2.70 26.14 -0.29
CA VAL A 42 1.37 25.65 0.08
C VAL A 42 0.79 24.88 -1.10
N ILE A 43 0.31 23.67 -0.85
CA ILE A 43 -0.38 22.84 -1.83
C ILE A 43 -1.76 22.52 -1.25
N ASP A 44 -2.79 23.08 -1.86
CA ASP A 44 -4.18 22.79 -1.54
C ASP A 44 -4.71 21.77 -2.55
N SER A 45 -5.16 20.63 -2.07
CA SER A 45 -5.78 19.59 -2.88
C SER A 45 -7.20 19.34 -2.38
N ALA A 46 -8.17 19.49 -3.27
CA ALA A 46 -9.58 19.22 -2.99
C ALA A 46 -10.09 18.18 -3.99
N THR A 47 -10.65 17.09 -3.50
CA THR A 47 -11.17 16.01 -4.36
C THR A 47 -12.57 15.63 -3.88
N GLU A 48 -13.51 15.61 -4.81
CA GLU A 48 -14.87 15.13 -4.59
C GLU A 48 -14.98 13.72 -5.16
N LEU A 49 -15.42 12.79 -4.32
CA LEU A 49 -15.47 11.37 -4.64
C LEU A 49 -16.88 10.82 -4.43
N GLU A 50 -17.33 9.97 -5.32
CA GLU A 50 -18.49 9.11 -5.12
C GLU A 50 -18.00 7.70 -4.79
N LEU A 51 -18.46 7.18 -3.64
CA LEU A 51 -18.14 5.83 -3.18
C LEU A 51 -19.40 4.97 -3.27
N SER A 52 -19.47 4.09 -4.26
CA SER A 52 -20.46 3.02 -4.29
C SER A 52 -19.89 1.79 -3.64
N THR A 53 -20.35 1.50 -2.41
CA THR A 53 -19.80 0.40 -1.62
C THR A 53 -20.74 -0.79 -1.67
N ALA A 54 -20.28 -1.93 -2.19
CA ALA A 54 -20.92 -3.20 -1.86
C ALA A 54 -20.77 -3.46 -0.35
N ALA A 55 -21.81 -3.99 0.28
CA ALA A 55 -21.82 -4.31 1.73
C ALA A 55 -20.68 -5.24 2.16
N TRP A 56 -20.11 -5.99 1.21
CA TRP A 56 -19.00 -6.91 1.44
C TRP A 56 -17.92 -6.72 0.37
N PRO A 57 -16.63 -6.70 0.76
CA PRO A 57 -15.56 -6.64 -0.22
C PRO A 57 -15.55 -7.91 -1.07
N VAL A 58 -15.78 -7.75 -2.38
CA VAL A 58 -15.63 -8.82 -3.36
C VAL A 58 -14.21 -8.76 -3.89
N PHE A 59 -13.47 -9.86 -3.76
CA PHE A 59 -12.15 -10.01 -4.35
C PHE A 59 -12.28 -10.83 -5.63
N ASP A 60 -11.88 -10.24 -6.75
CA ASP A 60 -11.79 -10.96 -8.03
C ASP A 60 -10.47 -11.74 -8.05
N ILE A 61 -10.55 -13.04 -7.80
CA ILE A 61 -9.40 -13.93 -7.78
C ILE A 61 -9.45 -14.81 -9.01
N ALA A 62 -8.39 -14.74 -9.82
CA ALA A 62 -8.26 -15.62 -10.98
C ALA A 62 -8.37 -17.09 -10.56
N ALA A 63 -9.09 -17.91 -11.34
CA ALA A 63 -9.32 -19.32 -11.02
C ALA A 63 -8.02 -20.10 -10.79
N SER A 64 -6.95 -19.73 -11.49
CA SER A 64 -5.61 -20.33 -11.34
C SER A 64 -4.88 -19.92 -10.05
N ALA A 65 -5.40 -18.94 -9.30
CA ALA A 65 -4.78 -18.39 -8.10
C ALA A 65 -5.62 -18.58 -6.83
N ILE A 66 -6.73 -19.34 -6.91
CA ILE A 66 -7.58 -19.65 -5.76
C ILE A 66 -6.79 -20.44 -4.70
N GLU A 67 -5.93 -21.35 -5.13
CA GLU A 67 -5.11 -22.17 -4.25
C GLU A 67 -3.63 -21.78 -4.34
N TYR A 68 -2.97 -21.70 -3.21
CA TYR A 68 -1.52 -21.49 -3.08
C TYR A 68 -0.82 -22.84 -2.77
N PRO A 69 0.35 -23.14 -3.39
CA PRO A 69 1.09 -22.30 -4.32
C PRO A 69 0.50 -22.33 -5.74
N PHE A 70 0.56 -21.18 -6.42
CA PHE A 70 0.20 -21.07 -7.82
C PHE A 70 1.36 -20.44 -8.62
N ARG A 71 1.26 -20.49 -9.94
CA ARG A 71 2.22 -19.83 -10.84
C ARG A 71 1.48 -18.81 -11.71
N TYR A 72 2.05 -17.62 -11.81
CA TYR A 72 1.62 -16.66 -12.82
C TYR A 72 1.91 -17.20 -14.22
N ALA A 73 1.08 -16.88 -15.20
CA ALA A 73 1.43 -17.05 -16.61
C ALA A 73 2.67 -16.19 -16.92
N ASP A 74 3.48 -16.64 -17.90
CA ASP A 74 4.74 -15.94 -18.21
C ASP A 74 4.53 -14.48 -18.60
N SER A 75 3.46 -14.16 -19.34
CA SER A 75 3.08 -12.77 -19.65
C SER A 75 2.76 -11.96 -18.40
N ALA A 76 1.94 -12.49 -17.50
CA ALA A 76 1.60 -11.82 -16.25
C ALA A 76 2.83 -11.62 -15.35
N TRP A 77 3.76 -12.59 -15.32
CA TRP A 77 5.01 -12.46 -14.58
C TRP A 77 5.89 -11.31 -15.11
N ILE A 78 5.95 -11.17 -16.44
CA ILE A 78 6.68 -10.06 -17.08
C ILE A 78 6.03 -8.72 -16.74
N ASP A 79 4.69 -8.63 -16.80
CA ASP A 79 3.94 -7.42 -16.51
C ASP A 79 4.03 -6.99 -15.04
N LEU A 80 4.16 -7.95 -14.10
CA LEU A 80 4.38 -7.65 -12.69
C LEU A 80 5.71 -6.92 -12.46
N GLY A 81 6.77 -7.28 -13.18
CA GLY A 81 8.06 -6.60 -13.11
C GLY A 81 8.52 -6.34 -11.67
N ALA A 82 8.71 -5.06 -11.32
CA ALA A 82 9.15 -4.65 -9.99
C ALA A 82 8.18 -4.99 -8.85
N LEU A 83 6.90 -5.25 -9.16
CA LEU A 83 5.91 -5.63 -8.14
C LEU A 83 6.18 -7.02 -7.56
N ALA A 84 6.81 -7.91 -8.31
CA ALA A 84 7.21 -9.23 -7.86
C ALA A 84 8.63 -9.26 -7.26
N ALA A 85 9.42 -8.20 -7.49
CA ALA A 85 10.79 -8.11 -7.01
C ALA A 85 10.84 -7.81 -5.51
N GLN A 86 11.68 -8.56 -4.79
CA GLN A 86 11.99 -8.30 -3.39
C GLN A 86 12.82 -7.02 -3.29
N GLN A 87 12.38 -6.06 -2.47
CA GLN A 87 12.99 -4.74 -2.37
C GLN A 87 13.89 -4.58 -1.14
N TYR A 88 13.79 -5.50 -0.18
CA TYR A 88 14.58 -5.47 1.04
C TYR A 88 15.44 -6.73 1.18
N PRO A 89 16.70 -6.61 1.62
CA PRO A 89 17.55 -7.77 1.86
C PRO A 89 17.01 -8.61 3.02
N ASP A 90 17.13 -9.92 2.91
CA ASP A 90 16.78 -10.90 3.94
C ASP A 90 17.80 -12.05 3.90
N PRO A 91 19.09 -11.76 4.22
CA PRO A 91 20.17 -12.73 4.05
C PRO A 91 19.98 -13.98 4.93
N ASP A 92 19.37 -13.82 6.09
CA ASP A 92 19.12 -14.90 7.05
C ASP A 92 17.74 -15.57 6.83
N CYS A 93 17.04 -15.23 5.77
CA CYS A 93 15.69 -15.74 5.44
C CYS A 93 14.67 -15.61 6.58
N ARG A 94 14.82 -14.62 7.46
CA ARG A 94 13.94 -14.39 8.61
C ARG A 94 12.53 -13.99 8.19
N LEU A 95 12.43 -13.02 7.28
CA LEU A 95 11.14 -12.59 6.73
C LEU A 95 10.50 -13.72 5.92
N ALA A 96 11.28 -14.42 5.10
CA ALA A 96 10.80 -15.55 4.33
C ALA A 96 10.31 -16.69 5.25
N GLY A 97 11.02 -16.98 6.33
CA GLY A 97 10.62 -17.96 7.33
C GLY A 97 9.33 -17.56 8.06
N TRP A 98 9.25 -16.30 8.47
CA TRP A 98 8.07 -15.74 9.12
C TRP A 98 6.83 -15.80 8.21
N ALA A 99 6.95 -15.38 6.95
CA ALA A 99 5.86 -15.43 5.98
C ALA A 99 5.40 -16.88 5.71
N ARG A 100 6.34 -17.82 5.55
CA ARG A 100 6.03 -19.24 5.34
C ARG A 100 5.30 -19.91 6.51
N ALA A 101 5.47 -19.41 7.73
CA ALA A 101 4.77 -19.96 8.90
C ALA A 101 3.24 -19.84 8.81
N PHE A 102 2.72 -18.96 7.94
CA PHE A 102 1.29 -18.83 7.68
C PHE A 102 0.77 -19.84 6.66
N VAL A 103 1.65 -20.53 5.93
CA VAL A 103 1.25 -21.58 4.97
C VAL A 103 0.94 -22.87 5.71
N ARG A 104 -0.33 -23.12 6.01
CA ARG A 104 -0.78 -24.24 6.86
C ARG A 104 -0.84 -25.56 6.11
N GLY A 105 -0.82 -25.57 4.79
CA GLY A 105 -0.90 -26.76 3.96
C GLY A 105 -0.59 -26.50 2.50
N GLN A 106 -0.54 -27.55 1.70
CA GLN A 106 -0.35 -27.48 0.24
C GLN A 106 -1.33 -28.46 -0.42
N PRO A 107 -2.36 -27.97 -1.12
CA PRO A 107 -2.70 -26.56 -1.31
C PRO A 107 -3.30 -25.90 -0.07
N THR A 108 -3.30 -24.54 -0.03
CA THR A 108 -4.04 -23.72 0.91
C THR A 108 -4.82 -22.64 0.15
N ASP A 109 -5.95 -22.23 0.67
CA ASP A 109 -6.73 -21.14 0.06
C ASP A 109 -5.91 -19.83 0.09
N THR A 110 -5.74 -19.20 -1.08
CA THR A 110 -4.92 -18.00 -1.23
C THR A 110 -5.45 -16.83 -0.41
N LEU A 111 -6.78 -16.62 -0.40
CA LEU A 111 -7.37 -15.51 0.34
C LEU A 111 -7.25 -15.74 1.85
N ALA A 112 -7.43 -16.98 2.30
CA ALA A 112 -7.24 -17.34 3.71
C ALA A 112 -5.79 -17.10 4.14
N LEU A 113 -4.81 -17.50 3.33
CA LEU A 113 -3.39 -17.25 3.58
C LEU A 113 -3.10 -15.74 3.73
N LEU A 114 -3.59 -14.92 2.81
CA LEU A 114 -3.37 -13.47 2.86
C LEU A 114 -4.07 -12.82 4.06
N LYS A 115 -5.26 -13.30 4.43
CA LYS A 115 -5.97 -12.84 5.64
C LYS A 115 -5.23 -13.25 6.91
N ASP A 116 -4.73 -14.48 6.99
CA ASP A 116 -3.94 -14.96 8.12
C ASP A 116 -2.65 -14.16 8.29
N LEU A 117 -1.98 -13.84 7.18
CA LEU A 117 -0.78 -13.00 7.19
C LEU A 117 -1.11 -11.56 7.68
N CYS A 118 -2.20 -10.97 7.18
CA CYS A 118 -2.67 -9.67 7.63
C CYS A 118 -3.02 -9.67 9.13
N ALA A 119 -3.75 -10.68 9.58
CA ALA A 119 -4.10 -10.87 10.99
C ALA A 119 -2.85 -11.10 11.86
N GLY A 120 -1.87 -11.82 11.34
CA GLY A 120 -0.57 -12.02 12.00
C GLY A 120 0.18 -10.71 12.24
N ILE A 121 0.23 -9.83 11.24
CA ILE A 121 0.83 -8.50 11.41
C ILE A 121 0.10 -7.74 12.51
N SER A 122 -1.22 -7.62 12.42
CA SER A 122 -2.02 -6.86 13.39
C SER A 122 -2.02 -7.46 14.80
N GLY A 123 -1.78 -8.77 14.93
CA GLY A 123 -1.76 -9.46 16.22
C GLY A 123 -0.39 -9.50 16.90
N TRP A 124 0.70 -9.40 16.14
CA TRP A 124 2.07 -9.53 16.66
C TRP A 124 2.83 -8.22 16.70
N ILE A 125 2.42 -7.24 15.86
CA ILE A 125 3.08 -5.95 15.76
C ILE A 125 2.17 -4.88 16.34
N PHE A 126 2.66 -4.13 17.31
CA PHE A 126 1.90 -3.05 17.93
C PHE A 126 1.83 -1.84 17.00
N TYR A 127 0.62 -1.29 16.81
CA TYR A 127 0.46 -0.08 16.02
C TYR A 127 0.92 1.15 16.81
N GLN A 128 1.80 1.92 16.22
CA GLN A 128 2.24 3.21 16.74
C GLN A 128 2.40 4.21 15.60
N SER A 129 1.73 5.35 15.73
CA SER A 129 1.98 6.47 14.82
C SER A 129 3.40 6.99 14.99
N ARG A 130 4.02 7.42 13.90
CA ARG A 130 5.31 8.09 13.91
C ARG A 130 5.40 9.13 12.80
N ASP A 131 6.08 10.23 13.09
CA ASP A 131 6.24 11.38 12.18
C ASP A 131 7.56 11.31 11.39
N ASP A 132 8.45 10.37 11.71
CA ASP A 132 9.70 10.18 10.98
C ASP A 132 9.45 9.91 9.50
N GLU A 133 10.27 10.46 8.65
CA GLU A 133 10.22 10.22 7.20
C GLU A 133 10.49 8.74 6.84
N GLY A 134 9.96 8.32 5.70
CA GLY A 134 10.17 6.98 5.16
C GLY A 134 9.43 5.88 5.90
N THR A 135 9.88 4.64 5.70
CA THR A 135 9.33 3.43 6.29
C THR A 135 10.41 2.62 6.99
N GLN A 136 10.03 1.89 8.03
CA GLN A 136 10.89 0.84 8.57
C GLN A 136 11.07 -0.28 7.53
N SER A 137 12.21 -0.94 7.54
CA SER A 137 12.35 -2.19 6.80
C SER A 137 11.48 -3.29 7.42
N PRO A 138 11.09 -4.33 6.66
CA PRO A 138 10.32 -5.45 7.20
C PRO A 138 10.98 -6.12 8.41
N ILE A 139 12.28 -6.34 8.36
CA ILE A 139 13.04 -6.93 9.47
C ILE A 139 13.05 -6.00 10.69
N GLU A 140 13.24 -4.72 10.46
CA GLU A 140 13.21 -3.73 11.56
C GLU A 140 11.83 -3.68 12.22
N THR A 141 10.73 -3.75 11.45
CA THR A 141 9.37 -3.81 11.99
C THR A 141 9.16 -5.08 12.84
N LEU A 142 9.65 -6.23 12.37
CA LEU A 142 9.60 -7.49 13.12
C LEU A 142 10.43 -7.43 14.42
N ASP A 143 11.62 -6.84 14.37
CA ASP A 143 12.52 -6.75 15.52
C ASP A 143 12.01 -5.77 16.59
N ARG A 144 11.46 -4.65 16.17
CA ARG A 144 10.87 -3.67 17.07
C ARG A 144 9.53 -4.12 17.67
N GLY A 145 8.79 -4.97 16.96
CA GLY A 145 7.45 -5.38 17.37
C GLY A 145 6.42 -4.25 17.32
N TRP A 146 6.74 -3.13 16.64
CA TRP A 146 5.82 -2.01 16.43
C TRP A 146 6.10 -1.28 15.12
N GLY A 147 5.08 -0.60 14.58
CA GLY A 147 5.19 0.20 13.36
C GLY A 147 3.94 1.01 13.08
N SER A 148 4.05 1.93 12.14
CA SER A 148 2.93 2.71 11.61
C SER A 148 2.19 1.94 10.51
N CYS A 149 1.08 2.48 10.02
CA CYS A 149 0.31 1.87 8.91
C CYS A 149 1.16 1.62 7.66
N ARG A 150 2.08 2.55 7.32
CA ARG A 150 2.99 2.40 6.18
C ARG A 150 4.03 1.30 6.39
N ASP A 151 4.51 1.10 7.62
CA ASP A 151 5.44 0.03 7.97
C ASP A 151 4.75 -1.34 7.87
N PHE A 152 3.50 -1.43 8.31
CA PHE A 152 2.66 -2.62 8.15
C PHE A 152 2.43 -2.96 6.68
N ALA A 153 2.15 -1.95 5.84
CA ALA A 153 1.96 -2.14 4.41
C ALA A 153 3.24 -2.66 3.73
N VAL A 154 4.41 -2.12 4.11
CA VAL A 154 5.71 -2.58 3.61
C VAL A 154 5.99 -4.01 4.07
N LEU A 155 5.77 -4.33 5.35
CA LEU A 155 5.96 -5.68 5.88
C LEU A 155 5.05 -6.69 5.16
N PHE A 156 3.77 -6.36 4.96
CA PHE A 156 2.83 -7.22 4.25
C PHE A 156 3.24 -7.44 2.80
N ALA A 157 3.58 -6.36 2.07
CA ALA A 157 3.98 -6.45 0.67
C ALA A 157 5.26 -7.28 0.49
N GLU A 158 6.27 -7.10 1.33
CA GLU A 158 7.51 -7.87 1.24
C GLU A 158 7.32 -9.34 1.67
N ALA A 159 6.51 -9.59 2.70
CA ALA A 159 6.18 -10.96 3.10
C ALA A 159 5.45 -11.73 2.00
N THR A 160 4.49 -11.08 1.32
CA THR A 160 3.78 -11.69 0.18
C THR A 160 4.71 -11.91 -1.01
N ARG A 161 5.64 -10.98 -1.30
CA ARG A 161 6.68 -11.19 -2.34
C ARG A 161 7.57 -12.39 -2.02
N ARG A 162 7.91 -12.63 -0.74
CA ARG A 162 8.66 -13.84 -0.31
C ARG A 162 7.88 -15.15 -0.53
N LEU A 163 6.56 -15.07 -0.60
CA LEU A 163 5.70 -16.19 -0.95
C LEU A 163 5.46 -16.32 -2.46
N GLY A 164 6.01 -15.42 -3.28
CA GLY A 164 5.91 -15.46 -4.73
C GLY A 164 4.74 -14.65 -5.31
N PHE A 165 4.07 -13.82 -4.51
CA PHE A 165 3.05 -12.91 -5.02
C PHE A 165 3.66 -11.63 -5.58
N GLY A 166 2.99 -11.03 -6.58
CA GLY A 166 3.17 -9.62 -6.89
C GLY A 166 2.41 -8.77 -5.86
N ALA A 167 3.05 -7.73 -5.34
CA ALA A 167 2.44 -6.85 -4.35
C ALA A 167 2.67 -5.38 -4.69
N ARG A 168 1.60 -4.58 -4.66
CA ARG A 168 1.61 -3.14 -4.85
C ARG A 168 1.11 -2.45 -3.60
N ILE A 169 1.87 -1.48 -3.10
CA ILE A 169 1.42 -0.61 -2.02
C ILE A 169 0.57 0.51 -2.62
N VAL A 170 -0.59 0.76 -2.01
CA VAL A 170 -1.50 1.84 -2.39
C VAL A 170 -1.68 2.74 -1.18
N SER A 171 -1.50 4.04 -1.37
CA SER A 171 -1.84 5.06 -0.38
C SER A 171 -3.29 5.50 -0.57
N GLY A 172 -3.96 5.85 0.52
CA GLY A 172 -5.34 6.31 0.46
C GLY A 172 -5.81 6.85 1.81
N ASP A 173 -6.95 7.52 1.80
CA ASP A 173 -7.58 8.04 3.00
C ASP A 173 -8.57 7.03 3.57
N LEU A 174 -8.66 6.97 4.89
CA LEU A 174 -9.62 6.15 5.60
C LEU A 174 -10.85 7.00 5.94
N ASN A 175 -11.98 6.71 5.30
CA ASN A 175 -13.25 7.28 5.69
C ASN A 175 -13.95 6.36 6.72
N THR A 176 -14.10 6.85 7.94
CA THR A 176 -14.87 6.21 9.01
C THR A 176 -16.17 7.00 9.19
N PRO A 177 -17.32 6.49 8.71
CA PRO A 177 -18.59 7.23 8.70
C PRO A 177 -19.06 7.73 10.08
N ASP A 178 -18.65 7.06 11.15
CA ASP A 178 -19.06 7.37 12.54
C ASP A 178 -17.97 8.11 13.35
N ALA A 179 -16.81 8.37 12.79
CA ALA A 179 -15.84 9.24 13.44
C ALA A 179 -16.27 10.69 13.19
N ALA A 180 -16.72 11.39 14.23
CA ALA A 180 -16.70 12.85 14.22
C ALA A 180 -15.30 13.26 13.71
N LEU A 181 -15.26 14.06 12.63
CA LEU A 181 -14.01 14.52 12.03
C LEU A 181 -13.06 14.90 13.17
N PRO A 182 -11.92 14.24 13.35
CA PRO A 182 -10.96 14.70 14.31
C PRO A 182 -10.65 16.13 13.88
N GLY A 183 -10.87 17.05 14.77
CA GLY A 183 -10.51 18.43 14.54
C GLY A 183 -9.09 18.44 14.01
N THR A 184 -8.88 19.27 13.01
CA THR A 184 -7.58 19.66 12.50
C THR A 184 -6.56 19.56 13.62
N ALA A 185 -5.57 18.69 13.44
CA ALA A 185 -4.41 18.70 14.32
C ALA A 185 -3.88 20.14 14.30
N ASP A 186 -3.99 20.78 15.43
CA ASP A 186 -3.37 22.08 15.66
C ASP A 186 -1.86 21.95 15.43
N PRO A 187 -1.22 23.02 14.93
CA PRO A 187 0.15 23.05 14.45
C PRO A 187 1.19 22.68 15.48
#